data_425c69f1a9dde57c3ebfd4faffb4daa9
#
_entry.id   425c69f1a9dde57c3ebfd4faffb4daa9
#
_cell.length_a   1.000
_cell.length_b   1.000
_cell.length_c   1.000
_cell.angle_alpha   90.00
_cell.angle_beta   90.00
_cell.angle_gamma   90.00
#
_symmetry.space_group_name_H-M   'P 1'
#
loop_
_entity.id
_entity.type
_entity.pdbx_description
1 polymer ?
#
loop_
_entity_poly.entity_id
_entity_poly.type
_entity_poly.pdbx_seq_one_letter_code
_entity_poly.pdbx_strand_id
1 'polypeptide(L)'
;MDHHLEIVKTNIKYPIVFYNHQFNKSRPVSSHYHQDIEVVYVVSGKVEACIDGKKEIFYQGEMFIINSHSVHQFNFPEFTHLYTYLLSVDVFKEFQIQSYFFKLKAPSNKEWFKPWLEMKYIHHLLPIEQHILMYQLYQKLIQDCLLDKKQEENTKEIYKIIEEIEKRYNQDLTLEIIAEQFHFHP
;
A
#
# COMPACT_ATOMS: atom_id res chain seq x y z
N MET A 1 7.94 -0.83 -19.32
CA MET A 1 7.15 -1.81 -18.54
C MET A 1 5.79 -1.21 -18.34
N ASP A 2 4.76 -1.91 -18.72
CA ASP A 2 3.40 -1.39 -18.53
C ASP A 2 3.03 -1.58 -17.07
N HIS A 3 2.77 -0.48 -16.37
CA HIS A 3 2.20 -0.46 -15.02
C HIS A 3 0.68 -0.30 -15.16
N HIS A 4 -0.09 -1.01 -14.35
CA HIS A 4 -1.54 -0.88 -14.40
C HIS A 4 -2.12 -0.56 -13.02
N LEU A 5 -3.24 0.18 -13.02
CA LEU A 5 -4.00 0.46 -11.83
C LEU A 5 -4.74 -0.82 -11.40
N GLU A 6 -4.57 -1.24 -10.17
CA GLU A 6 -5.38 -2.28 -9.56
C GLU A 6 -6.58 -1.67 -8.84
N ILE A 7 -7.78 -2.12 -9.19
CA ILE A 7 -9.00 -1.71 -8.49
C ILE A 7 -9.15 -2.54 -7.22
N VAL A 8 -8.86 -1.92 -6.10
CA VAL A 8 -8.97 -2.53 -4.78
C VAL A 8 -10.41 -2.47 -4.27
N LYS A 9 -10.82 -3.47 -3.49
CA LYS A 9 -12.20 -3.61 -2.98
C LYS A 9 -12.44 -2.95 -1.62
N THR A 10 -11.50 -2.15 -1.13
CA THR A 10 -11.74 -1.36 0.08
C THR A 10 -12.77 -0.27 -0.19
N ASN A 11 -13.45 0.18 0.84
CA ASN A 11 -14.36 1.31 0.79
C ASN A 11 -14.59 1.88 2.20
N ILE A 12 -15.30 3.00 2.30
CA ILE A 12 -15.57 3.66 3.59
C ILE A 12 -16.28 2.73 4.58
N LYS A 13 -17.15 1.82 4.13
CA LYS A 13 -17.88 0.91 5.03
C LYS A 13 -16.98 -0.25 5.50
N TYR A 14 -16.13 -0.79 4.62
CA TYR A 14 -15.21 -1.88 4.88
C TYR A 14 -13.78 -1.43 4.57
N PRO A 15 -13.15 -0.72 5.52
CA PRO A 15 -11.90 0.00 5.25
C PRO A 15 -10.68 -0.91 5.21
N ILE A 16 -10.81 -2.17 5.59
CA ILE A 16 -9.71 -3.14 5.58
C ILE A 16 -10.13 -4.35 4.76
N VAL A 17 -9.27 -4.72 3.81
CA VAL A 17 -9.40 -6.00 3.11
C VAL A 17 -8.21 -6.88 3.46
N PHE A 18 -8.51 -8.12 3.79
CA PHE A 18 -7.52 -9.13 4.13
C PHE A 18 -7.49 -10.23 3.09
N TYR A 19 -6.29 -10.57 2.64
CA TYR A 19 -6.05 -11.72 1.78
C TYR A 19 -5.10 -12.71 2.45
N ASN A 20 -5.43 -13.98 2.30
CA ASN A 20 -4.59 -15.11 2.70
C ASN A 20 -4.14 -15.82 1.41
N HIS A 21 -2.93 -15.52 0.95
CA HIS A 21 -2.39 -16.03 -0.29
C HIS A 21 -1.42 -17.18 -0.06
N GLN A 22 -1.64 -18.29 -0.78
CA GLN A 22 -0.72 -19.42 -0.80
C GLN A 22 -0.32 -19.73 -2.24
N PHE A 23 0.95 -19.61 -2.54
CA PHE A 23 1.52 -19.84 -3.86
C PHE A 23 2.36 -21.13 -3.83
N ASN A 24 1.88 -22.18 -4.48
CA ASN A 24 2.54 -23.51 -4.51
C ASN A 24 3.63 -23.62 -5.59
N LYS A 25 3.77 -22.62 -6.44
CA LYS A 25 4.73 -22.55 -7.55
C LYS A 25 5.31 -21.15 -7.64
N SER A 26 6.45 -21.04 -8.31
CA SER A 26 6.94 -19.74 -8.75
C SER A 26 5.85 -18.99 -9.52
N ARG A 27 5.51 -17.80 -9.08
CA ARG A 27 4.48 -16.95 -9.67
C ARG A 27 4.89 -15.48 -9.61
N PRO A 28 5.00 -14.80 -10.74
CA PRO A 28 5.14 -13.35 -10.76
C PRO A 28 3.77 -12.69 -10.57
N VAL A 29 3.75 -11.59 -9.84
CA VAL A 29 2.70 -10.57 -9.84
C VAL A 29 3.22 -9.40 -10.64
N SER A 30 2.51 -9.06 -11.71
CA SER A 30 2.90 -7.98 -12.62
C SER A 30 2.97 -6.65 -11.91
N SER A 31 3.71 -5.72 -12.47
CA SER A 31 3.84 -4.38 -11.95
C SER A 31 2.48 -3.66 -11.97
N HIS A 32 2.06 -3.15 -10.82
CA HIS A 32 0.81 -2.45 -10.62
C HIS A 32 0.93 -1.40 -9.51
N TYR A 33 -0.12 -0.61 -9.33
CA TYR A 33 -0.25 0.33 -8.22
C TYR A 33 -1.73 0.47 -7.84
N HIS A 34 -1.99 0.94 -6.63
CA HIS A 34 -3.32 1.26 -6.10
C HIS A 34 -3.22 2.39 -5.07
N GLN A 35 -4.36 3.01 -4.75
CA GLN A 35 -4.38 4.14 -3.81
C GLN A 35 -4.24 3.72 -2.34
N ASP A 36 -4.59 2.48 -2.01
CA ASP A 36 -4.58 2.00 -0.63
C ASP A 36 -3.16 1.68 -0.14
N ILE A 37 -2.97 1.73 1.17
CA ILE A 37 -1.73 1.25 1.79
C ILE A 37 -1.83 -0.27 1.90
N GLU A 38 -0.80 -0.97 1.43
CA GLU A 38 -0.71 -2.42 1.55
C GLU A 38 0.34 -2.81 2.60
N VAL A 39 -0.04 -3.71 3.49
CA VAL A 39 0.88 -4.32 4.45
C VAL A 39 0.94 -5.81 4.20
N VAL A 40 2.14 -6.30 3.94
CA VAL A 40 2.39 -7.71 3.63
C VAL A 40 3.19 -8.35 4.75
N TYR A 41 2.70 -9.50 5.24
CA TYR A 41 3.42 -10.34 6.20
C TYR A 41 3.75 -11.69 5.57
N VAL A 42 5.02 -12.09 5.61
CA VAL A 42 5.50 -13.37 5.07
C VAL A 42 5.33 -14.45 6.13
N VAL A 43 4.29 -15.26 6.00
CA VAL A 43 4.00 -16.37 6.93
C VAL A 43 5.00 -17.50 6.74
N SER A 44 5.33 -17.83 5.47
CA SER A 44 6.38 -18.80 5.12
C SER A 44 6.92 -18.54 3.71
N GLY A 45 8.13 -19.03 3.43
CA GLY A 45 8.82 -18.81 2.16
C GLY A 45 9.49 -17.45 2.09
N LYS A 46 9.59 -16.89 0.89
CA LYS A 46 10.18 -15.57 0.63
C LYS A 46 9.48 -14.83 -0.50
N VAL A 47 9.58 -13.51 -0.47
CA VAL A 47 9.07 -12.59 -1.50
C VAL A 47 10.23 -11.80 -2.06
N GLU A 48 10.40 -11.82 -3.37
CA GLU A 48 11.25 -10.88 -4.09
C GLU A 48 10.36 -9.74 -4.58
N ALA A 49 10.48 -8.58 -3.94
CA ALA A 49 9.68 -7.40 -4.24
C ALA A 49 10.52 -6.36 -5.01
N CYS A 50 9.86 -5.66 -5.94
CA CYS A 50 10.39 -4.43 -6.51
C CYS A 50 9.35 -3.33 -6.24
N ILE A 51 9.69 -2.39 -5.37
CA ILE A 51 8.83 -1.31 -4.91
C ILE A 51 9.49 0.01 -5.30
N ASP A 52 8.82 0.82 -6.10
CA ASP A 52 9.34 2.08 -6.66
C ASP A 52 10.75 1.92 -7.27
N GLY A 53 10.95 0.83 -8.02
CA GLY A 53 12.19 0.48 -8.68
C GLY A 53 13.27 -0.12 -7.78
N LYS A 54 13.07 -0.19 -6.46
CA LYS A 54 14.00 -0.80 -5.50
C LYS A 54 13.68 -2.27 -5.29
N LYS A 55 14.68 -3.13 -5.47
CA LYS A 55 14.54 -4.58 -5.26
C LYS A 55 14.92 -4.93 -3.83
N GLU A 56 14.02 -5.63 -3.15
CA GLU A 56 14.20 -6.12 -1.79
C GLU A 56 13.71 -7.57 -1.70
N ILE A 57 14.25 -8.34 -0.76
CA ILE A 57 13.81 -9.72 -0.48
C ILE A 57 13.35 -9.77 0.96
N PHE A 58 12.14 -10.29 1.15
CA PHE A 58 11.54 -10.47 2.47
C PHE A 58 11.37 -11.95 2.75
N TYR A 59 11.74 -12.37 3.96
CA TYR A 59 11.74 -13.75 4.40
C TYR A 59 10.63 -14.04 5.41
N GLN A 60 10.41 -15.32 5.69
CA GLN A 60 9.46 -15.75 6.70
C GLN A 60 9.62 -14.98 8.03
N GLY A 61 8.51 -14.46 8.54
CA GLY A 61 8.42 -13.68 9.76
C GLY A 61 8.68 -12.19 9.57
N GLU A 62 8.96 -11.74 8.34
CA GLU A 62 9.13 -10.34 8.02
C GLU A 62 7.82 -9.72 7.49
N MET A 63 7.73 -8.41 7.64
CA MET A 63 6.63 -7.59 7.15
C MET A 63 7.19 -6.39 6.39
N PHE A 64 6.47 -5.95 5.37
CA PHE A 64 6.79 -4.71 4.65
C PHE A 64 5.53 -3.94 4.30
N ILE A 65 5.72 -2.65 3.98
CA ILE A 65 4.63 -1.73 3.67
C ILE A 65 4.83 -1.20 2.25
N ILE A 66 3.74 -1.20 1.48
CA ILE A 66 3.63 -0.53 0.20
C ILE A 66 2.76 0.70 0.42
N ASN A 67 3.33 1.86 0.12
CA ASN A 67 2.65 3.13 0.32
C ASN A 67 1.59 3.36 -0.78
N SER A 68 0.67 4.25 -0.51
CA SER A 68 -0.32 4.70 -1.48
C SER A 68 0.36 5.07 -2.81
N HIS A 69 -0.18 4.58 -3.94
CA HIS A 69 0.32 4.80 -5.30
C HIS A 69 1.74 4.31 -5.61
N SER A 70 2.43 3.66 -4.67
CA SER A 70 3.73 3.04 -4.95
C SER A 70 3.61 1.94 -6.01
N VAL A 71 4.42 2.03 -7.05
CA VAL A 71 4.48 1.00 -8.10
C VAL A 71 5.22 -0.21 -7.57
N HIS A 72 4.58 -1.37 -7.60
CA HIS A 72 5.17 -2.57 -7.05
C HIS A 72 4.87 -3.82 -7.88
N GLN A 73 5.77 -4.80 -7.74
CA GLN A 73 5.65 -6.12 -8.34
C GLN A 73 6.30 -7.16 -7.43
N PHE A 74 5.83 -8.39 -7.50
CA PHE A 74 6.35 -9.48 -6.70
C PHE A 74 6.74 -10.67 -7.56
N ASN A 75 7.73 -11.43 -7.07
CA ASN A 75 8.04 -12.76 -7.52
C ASN A 75 8.10 -13.70 -6.31
N PHE A 76 7.46 -14.84 -6.42
CA PHE A 76 7.45 -15.91 -5.43
C PHE A 76 8.23 -17.10 -5.99
N PRO A 77 9.53 -17.22 -5.74
CA PRO A 77 10.37 -18.23 -6.40
C PRO A 77 10.12 -19.65 -5.91
N GLU A 78 9.48 -19.80 -4.76
CA GLU A 78 9.17 -21.08 -4.13
C GLU A 78 7.79 -21.06 -3.47
N PHE A 79 7.40 -22.10 -2.74
CA PHE A 79 6.19 -22.06 -1.92
C PHE A 79 6.25 -20.83 -0.99
N THR A 80 5.25 -19.99 -1.10
CA THR A 80 5.15 -18.76 -0.29
C THR A 80 3.74 -18.58 0.23
N HIS A 81 3.63 -18.30 1.52
CA HIS A 81 2.37 -17.98 2.19
C HIS A 81 2.42 -16.56 2.75
N LEU A 82 1.46 -15.74 2.36
CA LEU A 82 1.38 -14.32 2.73
C LEU A 82 0.04 -14.00 3.37
N TYR A 83 0.08 -13.07 4.32
CA TYR A 83 -1.06 -12.25 4.69
C TYR A 83 -0.87 -10.86 4.10
N THR A 84 -1.87 -10.41 3.35
CA THR A 84 -1.90 -9.07 2.76
C THR A 84 -3.09 -8.30 3.32
N TYR A 85 -2.83 -7.09 3.82
CA TYR A 85 -3.83 -6.18 4.35
C TYR A 85 -3.84 -4.92 3.50
N LEU A 86 -4.97 -4.61 2.90
CA LEU A 86 -5.19 -3.35 2.19
C LEU A 86 -5.97 -2.42 3.11
N LEU A 87 -5.42 -1.25 3.34
CA LEU A 87 -5.95 -0.23 4.25
C LEU A 87 -6.42 0.97 3.43
N SER A 88 -7.73 1.20 3.46
CA SER A 88 -8.34 2.29 2.70
C SER A 88 -7.83 3.65 3.15
N VAL A 89 -7.29 4.43 2.24
CA VAL A 89 -6.92 5.83 2.50
C VAL A 89 -8.13 6.76 2.47
N ASP A 90 -9.25 6.36 1.85
CA ASP A 90 -10.47 7.15 1.76
C ASP A 90 -11.09 7.47 3.11
N VAL A 91 -10.92 6.59 4.10
CA VAL A 91 -11.39 6.80 5.49
C VAL A 91 -10.71 8.00 6.13
N PHE A 92 -9.51 8.34 5.69
CA PHE A 92 -8.67 9.38 6.28
C PHE A 92 -8.35 10.53 5.31
N LYS A 93 -9.17 10.68 4.28
CA LYS A 93 -8.97 11.67 3.23
C LYS A 93 -8.80 13.10 3.77
N GLU A 94 -9.56 13.44 4.83
CA GLU A 94 -9.46 14.74 5.52
C GLU A 94 -8.12 14.94 6.23
N PHE A 95 -7.44 13.85 6.62
CA PHE A 95 -6.13 13.88 7.27
C PHE A 95 -4.97 13.75 6.28
N GLN A 96 -5.25 13.63 4.98
CA GLN A 96 -4.26 13.48 3.91
C GLN A 96 -3.28 12.30 4.14
N ILE A 97 -3.75 11.20 4.71
CA ILE A 97 -2.93 10.01 5.02
C ILE A 97 -2.29 9.42 3.76
N GLN A 98 -2.96 9.51 2.61
CA GLN A 98 -2.42 9.08 1.33
C GLN A 98 -1.10 9.77 0.96
N SER A 99 -0.80 10.95 1.54
CA SER A 99 0.46 11.64 1.34
C SER A 99 1.56 11.27 2.33
N TYR A 100 1.27 10.35 3.28
CA TYR A 100 2.25 9.90 4.26
C TYR A 100 3.06 8.73 3.70
N PHE A 101 4.35 8.73 4.02
CA PHE A 101 5.26 7.65 3.71
C PHE A 101 5.60 6.84 4.96
N PHE A 102 5.37 5.55 4.88
CA PHE A 102 5.64 4.62 5.97
C PHE A 102 6.77 3.68 5.58
N LYS A 103 7.71 3.47 6.48
CA LYS A 103 8.77 2.48 6.36
C LYS A 103 8.99 1.79 7.69
N LEU A 104 8.97 0.47 7.70
CA LEU A 104 9.31 -0.30 8.89
C LEU A 104 10.80 -0.12 9.23
N LYS A 105 11.08 0.21 10.50
CA LYS A 105 12.44 0.33 11.01
C LYS A 105 13.07 -1.04 11.30
N ALA A 106 12.24 -2.04 11.59
CA ALA A 106 12.65 -3.41 11.91
C ALA A 106 11.63 -4.42 11.36
N PRO A 107 11.80 -4.91 10.13
CA PRO A 107 10.84 -5.82 9.49
C PRO A 107 10.61 -7.14 10.26
N SER A 108 11.56 -7.57 11.07
CA SER A 108 11.53 -8.82 11.85
C SER A 108 11.03 -8.66 13.30
N ASN A 109 10.56 -7.48 13.70
CA ASN A 109 10.03 -7.28 15.06
C ASN A 109 8.62 -7.89 15.20
N LYS A 110 8.54 -9.11 15.72
CA LYS A 110 7.29 -9.88 15.86
C LYS A 110 6.25 -9.22 16.77
N GLU A 111 6.66 -8.49 17.79
CA GLU A 111 5.73 -7.78 18.69
C GLU A 111 4.96 -6.68 17.95
N TRP A 112 5.61 -6.05 16.97
CA TRP A 112 4.97 -5.07 16.13
C TRP A 112 3.86 -5.69 15.25
N PHE A 113 4.02 -6.96 14.82
CA PHE A 113 3.10 -7.67 13.92
C PHE A 113 1.87 -8.23 14.62
N LYS A 114 1.89 -8.35 15.95
CA LYS A 114 0.80 -8.99 16.70
C LYS A 114 -0.59 -8.45 16.35
N PRO A 115 -0.82 -7.12 16.33
CA PRO A 115 -2.11 -6.57 15.92
C PRO A 115 -2.50 -6.98 14.48
N TRP A 116 -1.53 -7.03 13.57
CA TRP A 116 -1.76 -7.44 12.18
C TRP A 116 -2.15 -8.90 12.04
N LEU A 117 -1.53 -9.78 12.82
CA LEU A 117 -1.85 -11.22 12.81
C LEU A 117 -3.26 -11.49 13.34
N GLU A 118 -3.73 -10.67 14.27
CA GLU A 118 -5.09 -10.74 14.81
C GLU A 118 -6.15 -10.32 13.80
N MET A 119 -5.78 -9.50 12.80
CA MET A 119 -6.69 -9.04 11.75
C MET A 119 -7.13 -10.12 10.75
N LYS A 120 -6.51 -11.30 10.74
CA LYS A 120 -6.97 -12.41 9.88
C LYS A 120 -8.46 -12.75 10.03
N TYR A 121 -9.07 -12.32 11.11
CA TYR A 121 -10.50 -12.48 11.39
C TYR A 121 -11.35 -11.25 11.04
N ILE A 122 -10.77 -10.27 10.33
CA ILE A 122 -11.41 -8.98 10.02
C ILE A 122 -12.81 -9.12 9.40
N HIS A 123 -13.03 -10.19 8.61
CA HIS A 123 -14.33 -10.43 7.96
C HIS A 123 -15.47 -10.75 8.93
N HIS A 124 -15.14 -11.09 10.19
CA HIS A 124 -16.13 -11.36 11.24
C HIS A 124 -16.46 -10.10 12.05
N LEU A 125 -15.69 -9.02 11.88
CA LEU A 125 -15.91 -7.77 12.58
C LEU A 125 -17.04 -6.96 11.94
N LEU A 126 -17.83 -6.30 12.79
CA LEU A 126 -18.78 -5.30 12.33
C LEU A 126 -18.05 -4.11 11.70
N PRO A 127 -18.68 -3.38 10.76
CA PRO A 127 -18.03 -2.21 10.14
C PRO A 127 -17.44 -1.23 11.15
N ILE A 128 -18.13 -0.94 12.25
CA ILE A 128 -17.63 -0.04 13.30
C ILE A 128 -16.38 -0.57 14.00
N GLU A 129 -16.30 -1.88 14.21
CA GLU A 129 -15.12 -2.51 14.82
C GLU A 129 -13.92 -2.45 13.88
N GLN A 130 -14.16 -2.63 12.57
CA GLN A 130 -13.12 -2.44 11.55
C GLN A 130 -12.59 -1.00 11.53
N HIS A 131 -13.45 0.01 11.68
CA HIS A 131 -13.02 1.40 11.77
C HIS A 131 -12.17 1.67 13.02
N ILE A 132 -12.59 1.17 14.18
CA ILE A 132 -11.82 1.31 15.42
C ILE A 132 -10.41 0.70 15.23
N LEU A 133 -10.34 -0.50 14.68
CA LEU A 133 -9.08 -1.17 14.40
C LEU A 133 -8.24 -0.37 13.40
N MET A 134 -8.86 0.16 12.34
CA MET A 134 -8.20 0.99 11.35
C MET A 134 -7.54 2.22 11.96
N TYR A 135 -8.24 2.96 12.83
CA TYR A 135 -7.68 4.11 13.54
C TYR A 135 -6.48 3.72 14.40
N GLN A 136 -6.56 2.61 15.13
CA GLN A 136 -5.45 2.11 15.96
C GLN A 136 -4.23 1.74 15.12
N LEU A 137 -4.44 1.12 13.97
CA LEU A 137 -3.36 0.73 13.06
C LEU A 137 -2.68 1.95 12.43
N TYR A 138 -3.45 2.91 11.94
CA TYR A 138 -2.87 4.14 11.40
C TYR A 138 -2.14 4.95 12.47
N GLN A 139 -2.68 5.03 13.69
CA GLN A 139 -1.96 5.65 14.80
C GLN A 139 -0.61 4.99 15.01
N LYS A 140 -0.56 3.66 14.99
CA LYS A 140 0.68 2.91 15.15
C LYS A 140 1.64 3.09 13.96
N LEU A 141 1.13 3.11 12.73
CA LEU A 141 1.93 3.41 11.55
C LEU A 141 2.58 4.79 11.64
N ILE A 142 1.81 5.80 12.06
CA ILE A 142 2.32 7.17 12.24
C ILE A 142 3.40 7.24 13.32
N GLN A 143 3.19 6.58 14.46
CA GLN A 143 4.13 6.60 15.58
C GLN A 143 5.44 5.87 15.27
N ASP A 144 5.36 4.70 14.64
CA ASP A 144 6.49 3.78 14.52
C ASP A 144 7.17 3.79 13.14
N CYS A 145 6.44 4.18 12.10
CA CYS A 145 6.87 3.97 10.72
C CYS A 145 6.92 5.23 9.86
N LEU A 146 6.36 6.35 10.31
CA LEU A 146 6.34 7.57 9.52
C LEU A 146 7.77 8.05 9.22
N LEU A 147 8.07 8.27 7.94
CA LEU A 147 9.31 8.89 7.51
C LEU A 147 9.26 10.41 7.66
N ASP A 148 10.41 11.02 7.95
CA ASP A 148 10.55 12.46 8.14
C ASP A 148 10.18 13.26 6.88
N LYS A 149 9.55 14.41 7.07
CA LYS A 149 8.93 15.29 6.04
C LYS A 149 9.81 15.71 4.85
N LYS A 150 11.13 15.63 4.97
CA LYS A 150 12.05 16.10 3.93
C LYS A 150 12.08 15.27 2.63
N GLN A 151 11.66 14.00 2.66
CA GLN A 151 11.52 13.18 1.45
C GLN A 151 10.13 13.34 0.80
N GLU A 152 9.21 14.02 1.47
CA GLU A 152 7.81 14.11 1.09
C GLU A 152 7.50 15.08 -0.05
N GLU A 153 8.27 16.17 -0.24
CA GLU A 153 7.81 17.25 -1.13
C GLU A 153 7.72 16.82 -2.60
N ASN A 154 8.76 16.17 -3.12
CA ASN A 154 8.75 15.70 -4.52
C ASN A 154 7.74 14.59 -4.78
N THR A 155 7.46 13.78 -3.77
CA THR A 155 6.54 12.65 -3.89
C THR A 155 5.09 13.12 -3.79
N LYS A 156 4.80 14.15 -2.99
CA LYS A 156 3.46 14.77 -2.89
C LYS A 156 2.98 15.37 -4.21
N GLU A 157 3.89 15.94 -4.99
CA GLU A 157 3.55 16.51 -6.30
C GLU A 157 3.13 15.43 -7.29
N ILE A 158 3.88 14.32 -7.33
CA ILE A 158 3.56 13.18 -8.20
C ILE A 158 2.20 12.58 -7.84
N TYR A 159 1.89 12.43 -6.55
CA TYR A 159 0.57 11.90 -6.14
C TYR A 159 -0.58 12.83 -6.51
N LYS A 160 -0.42 14.13 -6.39
CA LYS A 160 -1.44 15.10 -6.86
C LYS A 160 -1.70 14.96 -8.36
N ILE A 161 -0.65 14.73 -9.15
CA ILE A 161 -0.77 14.49 -10.59
C ILE A 161 -1.54 13.20 -10.86
N ILE A 162 -1.17 12.10 -10.17
CA ILE A 162 -1.86 10.81 -10.30
C ILE A 162 -3.34 10.96 -9.92
N GLU A 163 -3.66 11.57 -8.77
CA GLU A 163 -5.02 11.81 -8.34
C GLU A 163 -5.82 12.66 -9.35
N GLU A 164 -5.20 13.65 -9.97
CA GLU A 164 -5.86 14.47 -10.98
C GLU A 164 -6.14 13.69 -12.27
N ILE A 165 -5.19 12.85 -12.68
CA ILE A 165 -5.40 11.94 -13.80
C ILE A 165 -6.53 10.95 -13.49
N GLU A 166 -6.54 10.35 -12.31
CA GLU A 166 -7.58 9.41 -11.89
C GLU A 166 -8.97 10.04 -11.79
N LYS A 167 -9.08 11.33 -11.41
CA LYS A 167 -10.36 12.06 -11.38
C LYS A 167 -10.87 12.41 -12.76
N ARG A 168 -9.98 12.58 -13.73
CA ARG A 168 -10.30 13.17 -15.05
C ARG A 168 -9.93 12.28 -16.23
N TYR A 169 -9.56 11.01 -16.02
CA TYR A 169 -9.15 10.09 -17.10
C TYR A 169 -10.20 9.90 -18.21
N ASN A 170 -11.46 10.21 -17.95
CA ASN A 170 -12.57 10.16 -18.90
C ASN A 170 -12.84 11.50 -19.60
N GLN A 171 -12.01 12.51 -19.39
CA GLN A 171 -12.06 13.83 -20.03
C GLN A 171 -10.89 13.97 -21.01
N ASP A 172 -10.95 15.01 -21.84
CA ASP A 172 -9.83 15.34 -22.74
C ASP A 172 -8.65 15.91 -21.92
N LEU A 173 -7.85 15.00 -21.35
CA LEU A 173 -6.71 15.32 -20.53
C LEU A 173 -5.43 15.13 -21.36
N THR A 174 -4.71 16.23 -21.63
CA THR A 174 -3.44 16.21 -22.34
C THR A 174 -2.26 16.48 -21.43
N LEU A 175 -1.05 16.16 -21.89
CA LEU A 175 0.18 16.47 -21.15
C LEU A 175 0.33 17.97 -20.90
N GLU A 176 -0.07 18.80 -21.85
CA GLU A 176 -0.01 20.26 -21.77
C GLU A 176 -0.92 20.76 -20.63
N ILE A 177 -2.15 20.23 -20.53
CA ILE A 177 -3.09 20.59 -19.45
C ILE A 177 -2.53 20.22 -18.08
N ILE A 178 -1.93 19.02 -17.95
CA ILE A 178 -1.28 18.58 -16.71
C ILE A 178 -0.07 19.48 -16.40
N ALA A 179 0.80 19.72 -17.39
CA ALA A 179 2.00 20.54 -17.21
C ALA A 179 1.64 21.98 -16.78
N GLU A 180 0.62 22.59 -17.39
CA GLU A 180 0.15 23.93 -17.02
C GLU A 180 -0.40 23.95 -15.60
N GLN A 181 -1.24 22.97 -15.22
CA GLN A 181 -1.87 22.90 -13.90
C GLN A 181 -0.86 22.70 -12.75
N PHE A 182 0.21 21.95 -13.00
CA PHE A 182 1.24 21.65 -12.01
C PHE A 182 2.53 22.45 -12.21
N HIS A 183 2.52 23.46 -13.09
CA HIS A 183 3.66 24.35 -13.37
C HIS A 183 4.92 23.63 -13.86
N PHE A 184 4.76 22.51 -14.57
CA PHE A 184 5.86 21.85 -15.27
C PHE A 184 6.06 22.41 -16.67
N HIS A 185 7.29 22.37 -17.15
CA HIS A 185 7.56 22.58 -18.57
C HIS A 185 7.29 21.28 -19.32
N PRO A 186 6.48 21.31 -20.39
CA PRO A 186 6.25 20.14 -21.23
C PRO A 186 7.51 19.63 -21.92
#